data_4bbcda60ac5a8b257d147b072964eb38
#
_entry.id   4bbcda60ac5a8b257d147b072964eb38
#
_cell.length_a   1.000
_cell.length_b   1.000
_cell.length_c   1.000
_cell.angle_alpha   90.00
_cell.angle_beta   90.00
_cell.angle_gamma   90.00
#
_symmetry.space_group_name_H-M   'P 1'
#
loop_
_entity.id
_entity.type
_entity.pdbx_description
1 polymer ?
#
loop_
_entity_poly.entity_id
_entity_poly.type
_entity_poly.pdbx_seq_one_letter_code
_entity_poly.pdbx_strand_id
1 'polypeptide(L)'
;MGRVSDFAKAWQAWHEAREAGLRATDGWLAISSIRWLGAEPERYADVPGEWSGSDATAIVTLAEGESLGDLGPGTHVLGPLDEDGVRLGFEGGIAEVAARPGGPIVRPRRAGAANLHAYVETPTYPADPGWVRAATYEDGRVVFEHVGGEHRLAAEVEDDGRLWVLFRDATSGVTTYAAMRQLLLPAPDAEGRTEIDFNRATNMPCAYTDFATCPVPPPGNTLPFAVEAGEKIPEFARL
;
A
#
# COMPACT_ATOMS: atom_id res chain seq x y z
N MET A 1 33.38 -12.35 -2.04
CA MET A 1 32.65 -12.53 -0.76
C MET A 1 32.02 -11.25 -0.21
N GLY A 2 32.64 -10.05 -0.27
CA GLY A 2 32.11 -8.80 0.28
C GLY A 2 30.76 -8.36 -0.30
N ARG A 3 30.58 -8.30 -1.61
CA ARG A 3 29.34 -7.78 -2.25
C ARG A 3 28.06 -8.55 -1.93
N VAL A 4 28.11 -9.88 -1.82
CA VAL A 4 26.93 -10.71 -1.47
C VAL A 4 26.53 -10.48 -0.02
N SER A 5 27.51 -10.30 0.88
CA SER A 5 27.23 -10.01 2.29
C SER A 5 26.62 -8.61 2.47
N ASP A 6 27.03 -7.63 1.65
CA ASP A 6 26.50 -6.26 1.72
C ASP A 6 25.08 -6.17 1.15
N PHE A 7 24.79 -6.88 0.05
CA PHE A 7 23.43 -7.01 -0.50
C PHE A 7 22.48 -7.63 0.53
N ALA A 8 22.87 -8.77 1.11
CA ALA A 8 22.03 -9.47 2.10
C ALA A 8 21.72 -8.58 3.32
N LYS A 9 22.72 -7.82 3.82
CA LYS A 9 22.52 -6.88 4.93
C LYS A 9 21.59 -5.73 4.56
N ALA A 10 21.76 -5.16 3.36
CA ALA A 10 20.92 -4.06 2.89
C ALA A 10 19.46 -4.52 2.70
N TRP A 11 19.28 -5.71 2.16
CA TRP A 11 17.96 -6.31 2.01
C TRP A 11 17.32 -6.61 3.38
N GLN A 12 18.08 -7.18 4.31
CA GLN A 12 17.61 -7.47 5.66
C GLN A 12 17.12 -6.20 6.38
N ALA A 13 17.90 -5.14 6.36
CA ALA A 13 17.53 -3.86 6.97
C ALA A 13 16.26 -3.27 6.32
N TRP A 14 16.13 -3.37 5.00
CA TRP A 14 14.93 -2.96 4.29
C TRP A 14 13.71 -3.80 4.70
N HIS A 15 13.86 -5.11 4.79
CA HIS A 15 12.77 -6.03 5.18
C HIS A 15 12.31 -5.79 6.62
N GLU A 16 13.25 -5.59 7.55
CA GLU A 16 12.93 -5.23 8.95
C GLU A 16 12.15 -3.92 9.03
N ALA A 17 12.53 -2.91 8.27
CA ALA A 17 11.80 -1.64 8.20
C ALA A 17 10.40 -1.83 7.58
N ARG A 18 10.25 -2.68 6.59
CA ARG A 18 8.96 -3.04 5.97
C ARG A 18 8.04 -3.72 6.98
N GLU A 19 8.52 -4.73 7.71
CA GLU A 19 7.77 -5.43 8.76
C GLU A 19 7.36 -4.47 9.90
N ALA A 20 8.26 -3.60 10.33
CA ALA A 20 7.96 -2.58 11.33
C ALA A 20 6.85 -1.62 10.86
N GLY A 21 6.88 -1.20 9.60
CA GLY A 21 5.84 -0.36 9.01
C GLY A 21 4.47 -1.06 8.93
N LEU A 22 4.44 -2.35 8.62
CA LEU A 22 3.19 -3.12 8.62
C LEU A 22 2.57 -3.20 10.03
N ARG A 23 3.41 -3.36 11.07
CA ARG A 23 2.99 -3.44 12.48
C ARG A 23 2.76 -2.09 13.14
N ALA A 24 2.98 -0.99 12.46
CA ALA A 24 2.72 0.34 12.99
C ALA A 24 1.22 0.53 13.29
N THR A 25 0.92 1.26 14.37
CA THR A 25 -0.47 1.53 14.80
C THR A 25 -1.24 2.44 13.85
N ASP A 26 -0.56 3.04 12.90
CA ASP A 26 -1.08 3.82 11.78
C ASP A 26 -0.86 3.13 10.42
N GLY A 27 -0.31 1.91 10.42
CA GLY A 27 -0.09 1.07 9.25
C GLY A 27 -1.37 0.43 8.68
N TRP A 28 -1.20 -0.40 7.66
CA TRP A 28 -2.32 -1.05 6.97
C TRP A 28 -3.04 -2.09 7.83
N LEU A 29 -2.32 -2.80 8.68
CA LEU A 29 -2.89 -3.77 9.61
C LEU A 29 -3.75 -3.12 10.71
N ALA A 30 -3.54 -1.83 10.97
CA ALA A 30 -4.29 -1.08 11.97
C ALA A 30 -5.67 -0.62 11.49
N ILE A 31 -5.99 -0.77 10.20
CA ILE A 31 -7.30 -0.38 9.66
C ILE A 31 -8.38 -1.30 10.24
N SER A 32 -9.39 -0.70 10.90
CA SER A 32 -10.49 -1.44 11.54
C SER A 32 -11.74 -1.53 10.66
N SER A 33 -11.95 -0.57 9.77
CA SER A 33 -13.08 -0.56 8.82
C SER A 33 -12.85 0.43 7.67
N ILE A 34 -13.73 0.39 6.69
CA ILE A 34 -13.91 1.43 5.68
C ILE A 34 -15.39 1.83 5.63
N ARG A 35 -15.68 3.13 5.68
CA ARG A 35 -17.02 3.68 5.56
C ARG A 35 -17.07 4.61 4.35
N TRP A 36 -17.92 4.27 3.39
CA TRP A 36 -18.25 5.15 2.27
C TRP A 36 -19.29 6.15 2.75
N LEU A 37 -18.99 7.43 2.62
CA LEU A 37 -19.86 8.48 3.14
C LEU A 37 -20.92 8.83 2.10
N GLY A 38 -22.19 8.69 2.51
CA GLY A 38 -23.34 9.13 1.74
C GLY A 38 -23.79 10.54 2.12
N ALA A 39 -24.84 11.03 1.46
CA ALA A 39 -25.40 12.35 1.73
C ALA A 39 -26.09 12.44 3.11
N GLU A 40 -26.66 11.33 3.59
CA GLU A 40 -27.29 11.27 4.90
C GLU A 40 -26.23 11.08 6.00
N PRO A 41 -26.29 11.87 7.10
CA PRO A 41 -25.37 11.71 8.22
C PRO A 41 -25.52 10.35 8.91
N GLU A 42 -24.40 9.69 9.18
CA GLU A 42 -24.35 8.40 9.86
C GLU A 42 -23.26 8.38 10.94
N ARG A 43 -23.56 7.77 12.09
CA ARG A 43 -22.60 7.58 13.19
C ARG A 43 -22.04 6.18 13.18
N TYR A 44 -20.71 6.07 13.26
CA TYR A 44 -20.00 4.80 13.30
C TYR A 44 -19.38 4.58 14.69
N ALA A 45 -19.37 3.32 15.14
CA ALA A 45 -18.92 2.99 16.50
C ALA A 45 -17.39 3.07 16.68
N ASP A 46 -16.62 3.06 15.60
CA ASP A 46 -15.16 2.96 15.59
C ASP A 46 -14.45 4.28 15.22
N VAL A 47 -15.19 5.36 15.00
CA VAL A 47 -14.65 6.70 14.75
C VAL A 47 -15.62 7.76 15.35
N PRO A 48 -15.12 8.83 16.01
CA PRO A 48 -15.98 9.86 16.56
C PRO A 48 -16.72 10.64 15.47
N GLY A 49 -17.84 11.24 15.85
CA GLY A 49 -18.65 12.10 15.00
C GLY A 49 -19.73 11.37 14.19
N GLU A 50 -20.61 12.19 13.63
CA GLU A 50 -21.62 11.81 12.66
C GLU A 50 -21.16 12.30 11.29
N TRP A 51 -21.09 11.39 10.33
CA TRP A 51 -20.41 11.58 9.06
C TRP A 51 -21.36 11.57 7.89
N SER A 52 -21.15 12.49 6.95
CA SER A 52 -21.76 12.47 5.62
C SER A 52 -20.76 12.96 4.59
N GLY A 53 -21.08 12.86 3.31
CA GLY A 53 -20.20 13.37 2.26
C GLY A 53 -20.75 13.19 0.86
N SER A 54 -20.15 13.90 -0.08
CA SER A 54 -20.41 13.79 -1.51
C SER A 54 -19.20 14.27 -2.29
N ASP A 55 -19.02 13.74 -3.49
CA ASP A 55 -17.90 14.08 -4.38
C ASP A 55 -16.54 13.94 -3.66
N ALA A 56 -15.81 15.03 -3.52
CA ALA A 56 -14.53 15.10 -2.84
C ALA A 56 -14.62 15.81 -1.46
N THR A 57 -15.77 15.73 -0.80
CA THR A 57 -16.01 16.44 0.46
C THR A 57 -16.62 15.51 1.51
N ALA A 58 -16.04 15.51 2.72
CA ALA A 58 -16.62 14.88 3.89
C ALA A 58 -17.08 15.95 4.89
N ILE A 59 -18.17 15.67 5.58
CA ILE A 59 -18.71 16.49 6.66
C ILE A 59 -18.75 15.64 7.92
N VAL A 60 -18.24 16.18 9.02
CA VAL A 60 -18.32 15.53 10.33
C VAL A 60 -18.91 16.46 11.35
N THR A 61 -19.88 15.99 12.12
CA THR A 61 -20.43 16.69 13.28
C THR A 61 -19.98 15.98 14.55
N LEU A 62 -19.16 16.67 15.35
CA LEU A 62 -18.63 16.20 16.62
C LEU A 62 -19.52 16.65 17.77
N ALA A 63 -19.86 15.73 18.67
CA ALA A 63 -20.60 16.02 19.90
C ALA A 63 -19.68 16.61 20.98
N GLU A 64 -20.27 17.09 22.09
CA GLU A 64 -19.50 17.48 23.26
C GLU A 64 -18.63 16.32 23.78
N GLY A 65 -17.34 16.59 23.97
CA GLY A 65 -16.34 15.61 24.37
C GLY A 65 -15.72 14.81 23.23
N GLU A 66 -16.18 14.95 21.99
CA GLU A 66 -15.54 14.37 20.82
C GLU A 66 -14.52 15.34 20.20
N SER A 67 -13.44 14.80 19.63
CA SER A 67 -12.43 15.55 18.89
C SER A 67 -11.79 14.72 17.77
N LEU A 68 -11.32 15.41 16.72
CA LEU A 68 -10.57 14.85 15.60
C LEU A 68 -9.41 15.80 15.25
N GLY A 69 -8.18 15.44 15.59
CA GLY A 69 -7.04 16.35 15.51
C GLY A 69 -7.34 17.61 16.33
N ASP A 70 -7.26 18.78 15.67
CA ASP A 70 -7.57 20.08 16.28
C ASP A 70 -9.08 20.46 16.22
N LEU A 71 -9.93 19.59 15.65
CA LEU A 71 -11.36 19.82 15.53
C LEU A 71 -12.06 19.43 16.84
N GLY A 72 -12.77 20.39 17.45
CA GLY A 72 -13.64 20.18 18.61
C GLY A 72 -15.11 20.03 18.23
N PRO A 73 -16.03 20.08 19.23
CA PRO A 73 -17.47 19.95 19.00
C PRO A 73 -18.00 20.92 17.95
N GLY A 74 -18.93 20.45 17.12
CA GLY A 74 -19.53 21.21 16.02
C GLY A 74 -19.40 20.52 14.67
N THR A 75 -19.90 21.18 13.63
CA THR A 75 -19.87 20.66 12.26
C THR A 75 -18.67 21.19 11.50
N HIS A 76 -17.89 20.30 10.89
CA HIS A 76 -16.69 20.60 10.13
C HIS A 76 -16.80 20.04 8.72
N VAL A 77 -16.27 20.80 7.74
CA VAL A 77 -16.20 20.41 6.33
C VAL A 77 -14.75 20.11 6.01
N LEU A 78 -14.49 18.91 5.51
CA LEU A 78 -13.17 18.42 5.08
C LEU A 78 -13.15 18.31 3.55
N GLY A 79 -12.34 19.13 2.89
CA GLY A 79 -12.25 19.10 1.43
C GLY A 79 -11.75 20.41 0.80
N PRO A 80 -11.49 20.41 -0.50
CA PRO A 80 -11.56 19.24 -1.38
C PRO A 80 -10.54 18.16 -1.00
N LEU A 81 -10.98 16.90 -0.96
CA LEU A 81 -10.15 15.74 -0.68
C LEU A 81 -9.60 15.16 -1.99
N ASP A 82 -8.41 14.61 -1.92
CA ASP A 82 -7.81 13.76 -2.94
C ASP A 82 -7.64 12.31 -2.42
N GLU A 83 -6.88 11.50 -3.12
CA GLU A 83 -6.62 10.11 -2.72
C GLU A 83 -5.70 10.01 -1.50
N ASP A 84 -4.81 10.96 -1.26
CA ASP A 84 -3.97 11.02 -0.06
C ASP A 84 -4.78 11.44 1.16
N GLY A 85 -5.73 12.35 0.97
CA GLY A 85 -6.68 12.78 1.98
C GLY A 85 -6.04 13.45 3.18
N VAL A 86 -6.71 13.35 4.32
CA VAL A 86 -6.22 13.87 5.60
C VAL A 86 -6.25 12.78 6.68
N ARG A 87 -5.33 12.87 7.63
CA ARG A 87 -5.27 11.99 8.80
C ARG A 87 -5.48 12.80 10.07
N LEU A 88 -6.53 12.49 10.80
CA LEU A 88 -6.96 13.20 12.01
C LEU A 88 -6.92 12.24 13.20
N GLY A 89 -6.11 12.58 14.21
CA GLY A 89 -6.01 11.80 15.44
C GLY A 89 -7.28 11.88 16.27
N PHE A 90 -7.63 10.79 16.97
CA PHE A 90 -8.69 10.76 17.98
C PHE A 90 -8.31 9.79 19.11
N GLU A 91 -9.05 9.74 20.19
CA GLU A 91 -8.76 8.84 21.29
C GLU A 91 -8.76 7.38 20.83
N GLY A 92 -7.60 6.75 20.86
CA GLY A 92 -7.37 5.36 20.46
C GLY A 92 -7.19 5.11 18.96
N GLY A 93 -7.00 6.14 18.13
CA GLY A 93 -6.76 5.93 16.70
C GLY A 93 -6.52 7.16 15.85
N ILE A 94 -6.54 6.92 14.55
CA ILE A 94 -6.43 7.93 13.49
C ILE A 94 -7.56 7.69 12.49
N ALA A 95 -8.32 8.73 12.16
CA ALA A 95 -9.27 8.72 11.05
C ALA A 95 -8.56 9.20 9.77
N GLU A 96 -8.43 8.34 8.79
CA GLU A 96 -8.05 8.71 7.43
C GLU A 96 -9.33 9.07 6.68
N VAL A 97 -9.40 10.29 6.15
CA VAL A 97 -10.55 10.80 5.37
C VAL A 97 -10.04 11.18 3.99
N ALA A 98 -10.52 10.52 2.94
CA ALA A 98 -9.98 10.68 1.59
C ALA A 98 -11.07 10.53 0.54
N ALA A 99 -10.82 11.04 -0.67
CA ALA A 99 -11.65 10.74 -1.83
C ALA A 99 -11.19 9.43 -2.49
N ARG A 100 -12.15 8.69 -3.04
CA ARG A 100 -11.93 7.48 -3.84
C ARG A 100 -12.86 7.49 -5.05
N PRO A 101 -12.57 6.73 -6.10
CA PRO A 101 -13.57 6.46 -7.13
C PRO A 101 -14.84 5.89 -6.49
N GLY A 102 -15.93 6.65 -6.48
CA GLY A 102 -17.18 6.27 -5.80
C GLY A 102 -17.57 7.15 -4.61
N GLY A 103 -16.72 8.07 -4.19
CA GLY A 103 -17.02 9.07 -3.17
C GLY A 103 -16.03 9.16 -2.01
N PRO A 104 -16.28 10.03 -1.05
CA PRO A 104 -15.43 10.18 0.12
C PRO A 104 -15.58 8.98 1.07
N ILE A 105 -14.47 8.66 1.75
CA ILE A 105 -14.43 7.60 2.76
C ILE A 105 -13.90 8.13 4.08
N VAL A 106 -14.27 7.46 5.18
CA VAL A 106 -13.52 7.48 6.43
C VAL A 106 -13.02 6.08 6.77
N ARG A 107 -11.75 5.98 7.15
CA ARG A 107 -11.05 4.73 7.39
C ARG A 107 -10.28 4.82 8.71
N PRO A 108 -10.87 4.32 9.82
CA PRO A 108 -10.22 4.37 11.13
C PRO A 108 -9.06 3.38 11.20
N ARG A 109 -7.97 3.81 11.82
CA ARG A 109 -6.80 3.01 12.18
C ARG A 109 -6.70 2.97 13.70
N ARG A 110 -6.61 1.78 14.28
CA ARG A 110 -6.63 1.58 15.73
C ARG A 110 -5.59 0.55 16.15
N ALA A 111 -4.91 0.81 17.26
CA ALA A 111 -3.95 -0.14 17.83
C ALA A 111 -4.58 -1.50 18.20
N GLY A 112 -5.90 -1.53 18.44
CA GLY A 112 -6.67 -2.75 18.71
C GLY A 112 -7.29 -3.43 17.48
N ALA A 113 -6.87 -3.08 16.24
CA ALA A 113 -7.42 -3.69 15.04
C ALA A 113 -7.13 -5.21 15.00
N ALA A 114 -8.14 -6.00 14.59
CA ALA A 114 -8.05 -7.45 14.59
C ALA A 114 -6.89 -7.97 13.72
N ASN A 115 -6.70 -7.39 12.54
CA ASN A 115 -5.62 -7.79 11.63
C ASN A 115 -4.23 -7.53 12.24
N LEU A 116 -4.06 -6.42 12.98
CA LEU A 116 -2.79 -6.11 13.65
C LEU A 116 -2.43 -7.16 14.69
N HIS A 117 -3.43 -7.67 15.42
CA HIS A 117 -3.24 -8.74 16.43
C HIS A 117 -3.09 -10.12 15.81
N ALA A 118 -3.78 -10.39 14.71
CA ALA A 118 -3.73 -11.67 14.02
C ALA A 118 -2.47 -11.85 13.14
N TYR A 119 -1.82 -10.76 12.75
CA TYR A 119 -0.68 -10.80 11.84
C TYR A 119 0.53 -11.49 12.48
N VAL A 120 1.05 -12.51 11.81
CA VAL A 120 2.25 -13.25 12.20
C VAL A 120 3.47 -12.69 11.49
N GLU A 121 3.52 -12.79 10.17
CA GLU A 121 4.61 -12.28 9.34
C GLU A 121 4.21 -12.22 7.86
N THR A 122 5.03 -11.56 7.04
CA THR A 122 4.99 -11.71 5.59
C THR A 122 6.21 -12.53 5.15
N PRO A 123 6.05 -13.84 4.89
CA PRO A 123 7.14 -14.66 4.41
C PRO A 123 7.71 -14.10 3.10
N THR A 124 9.00 -14.28 2.89
CA THR A 124 9.68 -13.88 1.65
C THR A 124 10.38 -15.07 1.00
N TYR A 125 10.72 -14.92 -0.26
CA TYR A 125 11.75 -15.76 -0.86
C TYR A 125 13.13 -15.37 -0.32
N PRO A 126 14.11 -16.29 -0.33
CA PRO A 126 15.49 -15.93 -0.01
C PRO A 126 15.99 -14.81 -0.93
N ALA A 127 16.64 -13.81 -0.35
CA ALA A 127 17.19 -12.71 -1.13
C ALA A 127 18.33 -13.20 -2.04
N ASP A 128 18.19 -12.99 -3.34
CA ASP A 128 19.13 -13.40 -4.35
C ASP A 128 19.46 -12.24 -5.30
N PRO A 129 20.74 -11.78 -5.36
CA PRO A 129 21.15 -10.75 -6.33
C PRO A 129 20.84 -11.12 -7.80
N GLY A 130 20.63 -12.41 -8.08
CA GLY A 130 20.15 -12.88 -9.37
C GLY A 130 18.78 -12.35 -9.77
N TRP A 131 18.00 -11.77 -8.87
CA TRP A 131 16.73 -11.11 -9.15
C TRP A 131 16.82 -9.58 -9.30
N VAL A 132 18.04 -9.04 -9.32
CA VAL A 132 18.30 -7.65 -9.67
C VAL A 132 18.65 -7.56 -11.15
N ARG A 133 18.00 -6.66 -11.90
CA ARG A 133 18.20 -6.49 -13.35
C ARG A 133 18.42 -5.03 -13.68
N ALA A 134 19.35 -4.76 -14.58
CA ALA A 134 19.42 -3.49 -15.27
C ALA A 134 18.13 -3.31 -16.09
N ALA A 135 17.58 -2.12 -16.07
CA ALA A 135 16.35 -1.77 -16.77
C ALA A 135 16.47 -0.37 -17.38
N THR A 136 15.60 -0.09 -18.33
CA THR A 136 15.40 1.27 -18.88
C THR A 136 13.95 1.67 -18.71
N TYR A 137 13.72 2.96 -18.50
CA TYR A 137 12.38 3.53 -18.51
C TYR A 137 12.20 4.30 -19.81
N GLU A 138 11.26 3.87 -20.63
CA GLU A 138 10.92 4.46 -21.90
C GLU A 138 9.41 4.35 -22.18
N ASP A 139 8.81 5.37 -22.71
CA ASP A 139 7.39 5.40 -23.11
C ASP A 139 6.42 4.92 -22.02
N GLY A 140 6.67 5.31 -20.74
CA GLY A 140 5.83 4.92 -19.59
C GLY A 140 6.02 3.47 -19.14
N ARG A 141 7.10 2.81 -19.57
CA ARG A 141 7.37 1.40 -19.26
C ARG A 141 8.79 1.17 -18.76
N VAL A 142 8.89 0.28 -17.80
CA VAL A 142 10.17 -0.32 -17.39
C VAL A 142 10.45 -1.51 -18.29
N VAL A 143 11.59 -1.49 -18.99
CA VAL A 143 12.04 -2.51 -19.94
C VAL A 143 13.26 -3.21 -19.38
N PHE A 144 13.27 -4.52 -19.35
CA PHE A 144 14.37 -5.33 -18.82
C PHE A 144 14.46 -6.70 -19.52
N GLU A 145 15.65 -7.29 -19.49
CA GLU A 145 15.90 -8.62 -20.00
C GLU A 145 15.79 -9.69 -18.89
N HIS A 146 15.05 -10.75 -19.17
CA HIS A 146 14.98 -11.93 -18.31
C HIS A 146 14.72 -13.19 -19.16
N VAL A 147 14.47 -14.34 -18.52
CA VAL A 147 14.15 -15.59 -19.20
C VAL A 147 13.08 -15.37 -20.28
N GLY A 148 13.38 -15.79 -21.50
CA GLY A 148 12.47 -15.64 -22.63
C GLY A 148 12.63 -14.34 -23.43
N GLY A 149 13.51 -13.41 -23.01
CA GLY A 149 13.83 -12.18 -23.73
C GLY A 149 13.42 -10.90 -23.00
N GLU A 150 13.09 -9.88 -23.76
CA GLU A 150 12.70 -8.56 -23.26
C GLU A 150 11.27 -8.57 -22.66
N HIS A 151 11.12 -7.92 -21.50
CA HIS A 151 9.84 -7.75 -20.82
C HIS A 151 9.59 -6.26 -20.56
N ARG A 152 8.32 -5.86 -20.58
CA ARG A 152 7.89 -4.47 -20.42
C ARG A 152 6.76 -4.38 -19.40
N LEU A 153 6.93 -3.55 -18.38
CA LEU A 153 5.92 -3.28 -17.35
C LEU A 153 5.58 -1.78 -17.37
N ALA A 154 4.31 -1.44 -17.50
CA ALA A 154 3.85 -0.07 -17.33
C ALA A 154 4.18 0.39 -15.90
N ALA A 155 4.65 1.62 -15.78
CA ALA A 155 5.02 2.24 -14.52
C ALA A 155 4.45 3.64 -14.40
N GLU A 156 4.06 4.03 -13.20
CA GLU A 156 3.69 5.40 -12.85
C GLU A 156 4.91 6.09 -12.25
N VAL A 157 5.05 7.39 -12.55
CA VAL A 157 6.12 8.21 -12.00
C VAL A 157 5.60 8.88 -10.74
N GLU A 158 6.22 8.58 -9.60
CA GLU A 158 5.93 9.21 -8.32
C GLU A 158 6.46 10.65 -8.27
N ASP A 159 5.98 11.46 -7.34
CA ASP A 159 6.38 12.87 -7.17
C ASP A 159 7.89 13.06 -6.96
N ASP A 160 8.57 12.06 -6.38
CA ASP A 160 10.03 12.05 -6.18
C ASP A 160 10.81 11.47 -7.36
N GLY A 161 10.13 11.16 -8.46
CA GLY A 161 10.70 10.63 -9.69
C GLY A 161 10.93 9.12 -9.69
N ARG A 162 10.68 8.42 -8.58
CA ARG A 162 10.71 6.95 -8.56
C ARG A 162 9.62 6.37 -9.44
N LEU A 163 9.78 5.10 -9.83
CA LEU A 163 8.81 4.41 -10.67
C LEU A 163 8.03 3.39 -9.84
N TRP A 164 6.71 3.54 -9.82
CA TRP A 164 5.82 2.59 -9.19
C TRP A 164 5.27 1.61 -10.23
N VAL A 165 5.43 0.31 -9.96
CA VAL A 165 5.04 -0.78 -10.85
C VAL A 165 4.13 -1.74 -10.11
N LEU A 166 2.92 -1.95 -10.60
CA LEU A 166 2.05 -3.05 -10.18
C LEU A 166 2.17 -4.20 -11.16
N PHE A 167 2.36 -5.42 -10.68
CA PHE A 167 2.52 -6.57 -11.55
C PHE A 167 1.96 -7.87 -10.97
N ARG A 168 1.72 -8.81 -11.87
CA ARG A 168 1.46 -10.22 -11.58
C ARG A 168 2.48 -11.08 -12.27
N ASP A 169 2.60 -12.33 -11.85
CA ASP A 169 3.49 -13.30 -12.43
C ASP A 169 2.96 -14.74 -12.20
N ALA A 170 3.68 -15.76 -12.63
CA ALA A 170 3.24 -17.14 -12.50
C ALA A 170 3.15 -17.65 -11.04
N THR A 171 3.68 -16.91 -10.05
CA THR A 171 3.52 -17.23 -8.62
C THR A 171 2.24 -16.68 -8.02
N SER A 172 1.57 -15.73 -8.70
CA SER A 172 0.37 -15.03 -8.19
C SER A 172 -0.80 -15.98 -7.96
N GLY A 173 -1.28 -16.07 -6.72
CA GLY A 173 -2.33 -17.01 -6.29
C GLY A 173 -1.84 -18.44 -6.00
N VAL A 174 -0.52 -18.67 -6.10
CA VAL A 174 0.12 -19.95 -5.74
C VAL A 174 0.97 -19.76 -4.48
N THR A 175 2.02 -18.98 -4.55
CA THR A 175 2.93 -18.70 -3.43
C THR A 175 2.95 -17.22 -3.07
N THR A 176 2.55 -16.32 -3.98
CA THR A 176 2.42 -14.90 -3.75
C THR A 176 0.96 -14.46 -3.81
N TYR A 177 0.66 -13.27 -3.29
CA TYR A 177 -0.71 -12.78 -3.21
C TYR A 177 -1.37 -12.69 -4.59
N ALA A 178 -2.61 -13.18 -4.68
CA ALA A 178 -3.28 -13.44 -5.96
C ALA A 178 -3.58 -12.18 -6.78
N ALA A 179 -3.86 -11.04 -6.11
CA ALA A 179 -4.24 -9.83 -6.81
C ALA A 179 -3.05 -9.22 -7.55
N MET A 180 -1.96 -8.91 -6.85
CA MET A 180 -0.74 -8.31 -7.39
C MET A 180 0.33 -8.12 -6.32
N ARG A 181 1.53 -7.81 -6.78
CA ARG A 181 2.61 -7.22 -6.00
C ARG A 181 3.00 -5.88 -6.60
N GLN A 182 3.73 -5.09 -5.86
CA GLN A 182 4.27 -3.81 -6.30
C GLN A 182 5.79 -3.77 -6.17
N LEU A 183 6.38 -2.91 -6.98
CA LEU A 183 7.77 -2.50 -6.91
C LEU A 183 7.85 -0.98 -6.93
N LEU A 184 8.77 -0.43 -6.17
CA LEU A 184 9.15 0.96 -6.22
C LEU A 184 10.61 1.03 -6.63
N LEU A 185 10.86 1.38 -7.90
CA LEU A 185 12.17 1.44 -8.50
C LEU A 185 12.82 2.81 -8.29
N PRO A 186 14.16 2.90 -8.29
CA PRO A 186 14.85 4.18 -8.33
C PRO A 186 14.41 5.05 -9.51
N ALA A 187 14.46 6.37 -9.34
CA ALA A 187 14.27 7.31 -10.44
C ALA A 187 15.28 7.01 -11.57
N PRO A 188 14.83 7.00 -12.85
CA PRO A 188 15.73 6.81 -13.98
C PRO A 188 16.75 7.95 -14.07
N ASP A 189 17.95 7.65 -14.55
CA ASP A 189 18.93 8.68 -14.89
C ASP A 189 18.57 9.45 -16.17
N ALA A 190 19.43 10.38 -16.59
CA ALA A 190 19.20 11.22 -17.76
C ALA A 190 19.10 10.41 -19.07
N GLU A 191 19.63 9.21 -19.12
CA GLU A 191 19.56 8.27 -20.24
C GLU A 191 18.43 7.24 -20.08
N GLY A 192 17.57 7.40 -19.06
CA GLY A 192 16.45 6.50 -18.78
C GLY A 192 16.86 5.20 -18.07
N ARG A 193 18.11 5.04 -17.63
CA ARG A 193 18.55 3.81 -16.97
C ARG A 193 18.10 3.75 -15.52
N THR A 194 17.63 2.58 -15.11
CA THR A 194 17.23 2.26 -13.74
C THR A 194 17.54 0.81 -13.43
N GLU A 195 17.07 0.33 -12.30
CA GLU A 195 17.24 -1.06 -11.86
C GLU A 195 15.92 -1.58 -11.34
N ILE A 196 15.57 -2.82 -11.69
CA ILE A 196 14.46 -3.53 -11.10
C ILE A 196 14.97 -4.62 -10.14
N ASP A 197 14.67 -4.47 -8.85
CA ASP A 197 15.02 -5.43 -7.79
C ASP A 197 13.77 -6.16 -7.32
N PHE A 198 13.54 -7.35 -7.88
CA PHE A 198 12.40 -8.18 -7.51
C PHE A 198 12.44 -8.70 -6.06
N ASN A 199 13.62 -8.69 -5.41
CA ASN A 199 13.70 -9.04 -3.98
C ASN A 199 12.93 -8.05 -3.10
N ARG A 200 12.61 -6.87 -3.62
CA ARG A 200 11.83 -5.82 -2.97
C ARG A 200 10.38 -5.75 -3.46
N ALA A 201 9.91 -6.78 -4.16
CA ALA A 201 8.51 -6.87 -4.51
C ALA A 201 7.68 -7.08 -3.25
N THR A 202 6.74 -6.17 -2.99
CA THR A 202 5.87 -6.17 -1.80
C THR A 202 4.42 -6.38 -2.17
N ASN A 203 3.65 -6.90 -1.22
CA ASN A 203 2.22 -6.98 -1.34
C ASN A 203 1.56 -5.60 -1.22
N MET A 204 0.46 -5.42 -1.92
CA MET A 204 -0.41 -4.26 -1.77
C MET A 204 -1.24 -4.36 -0.48
N PRO A 205 -1.77 -3.24 0.03
CA PRO A 205 -2.57 -3.21 1.25
C PRO A 205 -3.72 -4.21 1.30
N CYS A 206 -4.32 -4.56 0.16
CA CYS A 206 -5.40 -5.55 0.07
C CYS A 206 -4.98 -6.99 0.43
N ALA A 207 -3.68 -7.27 0.55
CA ALA A 207 -3.20 -8.53 1.10
C ALA A 207 -3.28 -8.59 2.63
N TYR A 208 -3.46 -7.45 3.29
CA TYR A 208 -3.43 -7.28 4.74
C TYR A 208 -4.78 -6.90 5.35
N THR A 209 -5.68 -6.35 4.55
CA THR A 209 -7.00 -5.89 5.01
C THR A 209 -8.01 -5.85 3.87
N ASP A 210 -9.25 -6.22 4.16
CA ASP A 210 -10.40 -6.10 3.25
C ASP A 210 -10.84 -4.63 3.06
N PHE A 211 -10.29 -3.72 3.85
CA PHE A 211 -10.63 -2.29 3.84
C PHE A 211 -9.72 -1.45 2.94
N ALA A 212 -8.93 -2.08 2.09
CA ALA A 212 -8.09 -1.40 1.11
C ALA A 212 -8.85 -1.17 -0.20
N THR A 213 -8.54 -0.05 -0.84
CA THR A 213 -9.05 0.33 -2.18
C THR A 213 -7.91 0.31 -3.18
N CYS A 214 -7.29 -0.87 -3.37
CA CYS A 214 -6.13 -1.01 -4.25
C CYS A 214 -6.53 -0.92 -5.72
N PRO A 215 -5.74 -0.24 -6.57
CA PRO A 215 -5.90 -0.32 -8.01
C PRO A 215 -5.61 -1.74 -8.51
N VAL A 216 -5.99 -2.03 -9.73
CA VAL A 216 -5.61 -3.28 -10.41
C VAL A 216 -4.38 -3.06 -11.27
N PRO A 217 -3.54 -4.08 -11.50
CA PRO A 217 -2.40 -3.95 -12.41
C PRO A 217 -2.86 -3.52 -13.80
N PRO A 218 -2.11 -2.64 -14.48
CA PRO A 218 -2.41 -2.27 -15.85
C PRO A 218 -2.44 -3.50 -16.78
N PRO A 219 -3.26 -3.48 -17.84
CA PRO A 219 -3.22 -4.53 -18.86
C PRO A 219 -1.80 -4.73 -19.39
N GLY A 220 -1.34 -5.99 -19.41
CA GLY A 220 0.01 -6.33 -19.85
C GLY A 220 1.06 -6.41 -18.72
N ASN A 221 0.76 -5.96 -17.50
CA ASN A 221 1.65 -6.11 -16.36
C ASN A 221 1.56 -7.50 -15.71
N THR A 222 1.52 -8.53 -16.54
CA THR A 222 1.58 -9.93 -16.10
C THR A 222 2.79 -10.59 -16.74
N LEU A 223 3.79 -10.94 -15.93
CA LEU A 223 5.00 -11.62 -16.38
C LEU A 223 4.68 -13.10 -16.64
N PRO A 224 5.17 -13.68 -17.77
CA PRO A 224 4.86 -15.06 -18.14
C PRO A 224 5.68 -16.11 -17.37
N PHE A 225 6.54 -15.71 -16.46
CA PHE A 225 7.41 -16.56 -15.65
C PHE A 225 7.17 -16.36 -14.15
N ALA A 226 7.65 -17.27 -13.33
CA ALA A 226 7.60 -17.18 -11.88
C ALA A 226 8.67 -16.22 -11.36
N VAL A 227 8.26 -15.17 -10.63
CA VAL A 227 9.17 -14.28 -9.88
C VAL A 227 9.29 -14.82 -8.46
N GLU A 228 10.22 -15.75 -8.26
CA GLU A 228 10.49 -16.36 -6.97
C GLU A 228 11.41 -15.47 -6.11
N ALA A 229 10.99 -14.21 -5.93
CA ALA A 229 11.64 -13.18 -5.14
C ALA A 229 10.61 -12.26 -4.47
N GLY A 230 10.98 -11.59 -3.38
CA GLY A 230 10.13 -10.67 -2.64
C GLY A 230 9.10 -11.36 -1.73
N GLU A 231 8.05 -10.62 -1.36
CA GLU A 231 7.02 -11.06 -0.43
C GLU A 231 6.14 -12.17 -1.01
N LYS A 232 5.79 -13.15 -0.17
CA LYS A 232 4.79 -14.19 -0.39
C LYS A 232 3.44 -13.79 0.21
N ILE A 233 2.49 -14.72 0.26
CA ILE A 233 1.21 -14.53 0.93
C ILE A 233 1.44 -14.28 2.42
N PRO A 234 0.87 -13.20 3.01
CA PRO A 234 1.00 -12.93 4.44
C PRO A 234 0.39 -14.03 5.31
N GLU A 235 0.97 -14.26 6.47
CA GLU A 235 0.46 -15.23 7.44
C GLU A 235 -0.28 -14.53 8.58
N PHE A 236 -1.49 -15.01 8.85
CA PHE A 236 -2.33 -14.57 9.93
C PHE A 236 -2.68 -15.75 10.85
N ALA A 237 -2.69 -15.52 12.15
CA ALA A 237 -3.23 -16.49 13.12
C ALA A 237 -4.73 -16.69 12.83
N ARG A 238 -5.18 -17.93 12.85
CA ARG A 238 -6.62 -18.22 12.81
C ARG A 238 -7.22 -17.78 14.15
N LEU A 239 -8.09 -16.79 14.08
CA LEU A 239 -8.88 -16.32 15.23
C LEU A 239 -10.06 -17.27 15.50
#